data_7cf62b5ce0bdf156ab0b10884a4c7539
#
_entry.id   7cf62b5ce0bdf156ab0b10884a4c7539
#
_cell.length_a   1.000
_cell.length_b   1.000
_cell.length_c   1.000
_cell.angle_alpha   90.00
_cell.angle_beta   90.00
_cell.angle_gamma   90.00
#
_symmetry.space_group_name_H-M   'P 1'
#
loop_
_entity.id
_entity.type
_entity.pdbx_description
1 polymer ?
#
loop_
_entity_poly.entity_id
_entity_poly.type
_entity_poly.pdbx_seq_one_letter_code
_entity_poly.pdbx_strand_id
1 'polypeptide(L)' 'LAALRALATEGIQRGHMRLHARNLAAMAGAKGEEIDLVAREMVKRGRVRFDEAKRILEEIRRKGGRTP' A
#
# COMPACT_ATOMS: atom_id res chain seq x y z
N LEU A 1 -21.12 20.37 9.22
CA LEU A 1 -21.80 19.10 9.14
C LEU A 1 -21.37 18.35 7.91
N ALA A 2 -21.40 19.01 6.80
CA ALA A 2 -20.99 18.36 5.56
C ALA A 2 -19.53 17.95 5.65
N ALA A 3 -18.71 18.75 6.30
CA ALA A 3 -17.31 18.45 6.44
C ALA A 3 -17.11 17.16 7.24
N LEU A 4 -17.92 16.98 8.26
CA LEU A 4 -17.79 15.77 9.06
C LEU A 4 -18.13 14.54 8.25
N ARG A 5 -19.12 14.65 7.39
CA ARG A 5 -19.49 13.51 6.58
C ARG A 5 -18.35 13.17 5.60
N ALA A 6 -17.78 14.21 5.03
CA ALA A 6 -16.71 13.99 4.06
C ALA A 6 -15.54 13.28 4.73
N LEU A 7 -15.22 13.69 5.94
CA LEU A 7 -14.13 13.06 6.65
C LEU A 7 -14.41 11.59 6.93
N ALA A 8 -15.63 11.29 7.35
CA ALA A 8 -15.98 9.92 7.64
C ALA A 8 -15.89 9.06 6.40
N THR A 9 -16.37 9.59 5.28
CA THR A 9 -16.36 8.84 4.05
C THR A 9 -14.93 8.59 3.60
N GLU A 10 -14.07 9.60 3.69
CA GLU A 10 -12.70 9.41 3.29
C GLU A 10 -12.02 8.37 4.15
N GLY A 11 -12.31 8.36 5.43
CA GLY A 11 -11.71 7.39 6.31
C GLY A 11 -12.06 5.97 5.90
N ILE A 12 -13.31 5.75 5.53
CA ILE A 12 -13.76 4.44 5.14
C ILE A 12 -13.07 4.02 3.84
N GLN A 13 -12.99 4.92 2.88
CA GLN A 13 -12.36 4.59 1.62
C GLN A 13 -10.89 4.25 1.81
N ARG A 14 -10.22 5.00 2.67
CA ARG A 14 -8.82 4.73 2.91
C ARG A 14 -8.62 3.34 3.49
N GLY A 15 -9.53 2.93 4.38
CA GLY A 15 -9.45 1.62 4.97
C GLY A 15 -9.54 0.53 3.92
N HIS A 16 -10.47 0.69 2.98
CA HIS A 16 -10.65 -0.31 1.95
C HIS A 16 -9.45 -0.34 1.01
N MET A 17 -8.93 0.80 0.64
CA MET A 17 -7.79 0.84 -0.26
C MET A 17 -6.56 0.25 0.39
N ARG A 18 -6.39 0.50 1.68
CA ARG A 18 -5.26 -0.04 2.39
C ARG A 18 -5.30 -1.57 2.42
N LEU A 19 -6.48 -2.12 2.67
CA LEU A 19 -6.62 -3.56 2.72
C LEU A 19 -6.37 -4.16 1.35
N HIS A 20 -6.91 -3.54 0.31
CA HIS A 20 -6.72 -4.01 -1.06
C HIS A 20 -5.24 -3.93 -1.43
N ALA A 21 -4.58 -2.86 -1.04
CA ALA A 21 -3.17 -2.68 -1.34
C ALA A 21 -2.33 -3.77 -0.66
N ARG A 22 -2.68 -4.13 0.57
CA ARG A 22 -1.94 -5.18 1.27
C ARG A 22 -2.11 -6.51 0.58
N ASN A 23 -3.31 -6.79 0.07
CA ASN A 23 -3.52 -8.02 -0.63
C ASN A 23 -2.68 -8.08 -1.90
N LEU A 24 -2.62 -6.98 -2.63
CA LEU A 24 -1.82 -6.91 -3.83
C LEU A 24 -0.34 -7.06 -3.50
N ALA A 25 0.09 -6.45 -2.41
CA ALA A 25 1.49 -6.56 -1.99
C ALA A 25 1.84 -8.01 -1.70
N ALA A 26 0.96 -8.72 -1.00
CA ALA A 26 1.19 -10.11 -0.68
C ALA A 26 1.24 -10.95 -1.96
N MET A 27 0.35 -10.65 -2.90
CA MET A 27 0.32 -11.38 -4.15
C MET A 27 1.58 -11.13 -4.97
N ALA A 28 2.17 -9.96 -4.82
CA ALA A 28 3.37 -9.61 -5.55
C ALA A 28 4.61 -10.30 -4.96
N GLY A 29 4.48 -10.87 -3.77
CA GLY A 29 5.61 -11.55 -3.17
C GLY A 29 6.14 -10.89 -1.92
N ALA A 30 5.51 -9.83 -1.45
CA ALA A 30 5.95 -9.16 -0.25
C ALA A 30 5.69 -10.05 0.96
N LYS A 31 6.54 -9.98 1.94
CA LYS A 31 6.38 -10.76 3.14
C LYS A 31 6.64 -9.92 4.37
N GLY A 32 5.89 -10.19 5.43
CA GLY A 32 6.09 -9.49 6.69
C GLY A 32 5.98 -7.99 6.54
N GLU A 33 7.01 -7.29 6.93
CA GLU A 33 6.98 -5.84 6.88
C GLU A 33 6.89 -5.30 5.46
N GLU A 34 7.34 -6.05 4.49
CA GLU A 34 7.29 -5.60 3.11
C GLU A 34 5.86 -5.35 2.67
N ILE A 35 4.92 -6.15 3.16
CA ILE A 35 3.52 -5.99 2.79
C ILE A 35 3.05 -4.60 3.18
N ASP A 36 3.34 -4.18 4.40
CA ASP A 36 2.93 -2.86 4.86
C ASP A 36 3.62 -1.75 4.08
N LEU A 37 4.91 -1.90 3.83
CA LEU A 37 5.67 -0.89 3.12
C LEU A 37 5.15 -0.72 1.70
N VAL A 38 4.95 -1.82 1.00
CA VAL A 38 4.45 -1.76 -0.37
C VAL A 38 3.04 -1.19 -0.40
N ALA A 39 2.18 -1.63 0.52
CA ALA A 39 0.82 -1.15 0.56
C ALA A 39 0.78 0.35 0.82
N ARG A 40 1.60 0.80 1.76
CA ARG A 40 1.64 2.22 2.11
C ARG A 40 2.06 3.05 0.90
N GLU A 41 3.07 2.59 0.18
CA GLU A 41 3.54 3.32 -0.99
C GLU A 41 2.48 3.37 -2.08
N MET A 42 1.80 2.26 -2.31
CA MET A 42 0.77 2.24 -3.34
C MET A 42 -0.33 3.24 -3.02
N VAL A 43 -0.78 3.26 -1.78
CA VAL A 43 -1.84 4.18 -1.37
C VAL A 43 -1.34 5.62 -1.46
N LYS A 44 -0.10 5.85 -1.05
CA LYS A 44 0.48 7.18 -1.09
C LYS A 44 0.57 7.70 -2.51
N ARG A 45 0.94 6.84 -3.45
CA ARG A 45 1.06 7.24 -4.83
C ARG A 45 -0.29 7.27 -5.55
N GLY A 46 -1.32 6.73 -4.91
CA GLY A 46 -2.63 6.68 -5.53
C GLY A 46 -2.73 5.65 -6.63
N ARG A 47 -1.83 4.68 -6.65
CA ARG A 47 -1.85 3.65 -7.66
C ARG A 47 -1.83 2.29 -7.01
N VAL A 48 -3.00 1.77 -6.69
CA VAL A 48 -3.10 0.47 -6.04
C VAL A 48 -3.30 -0.58 -7.12
N ARG A 49 -2.21 -1.12 -7.64
CA ARG A 49 -2.25 -2.11 -8.70
C ARG A 49 -1.18 -3.17 -8.47
N PHE A 50 -1.40 -4.33 -9.04
CA PHE A 50 -0.45 -5.43 -8.90
C PHE A 50 0.92 -5.06 -9.49
N ASP A 51 0.93 -4.45 -10.66
CA ASP A 51 2.17 -4.06 -11.29
C ASP A 51 2.95 -3.10 -10.42
N GLU A 52 2.24 -2.14 -9.83
CA GLU A 52 2.87 -1.15 -8.99
C GLU A 52 3.42 -1.82 -7.74
N ALA A 53 2.68 -2.79 -7.19
CA ALA A 53 3.13 -3.51 -6.02
C ALA A 53 4.46 -4.21 -6.28
N LYS A 54 4.57 -4.85 -7.43
CA LYS A 54 5.82 -5.54 -7.77
C LYS A 54 6.96 -4.56 -7.92
N ARG A 55 6.70 -3.44 -8.57
CA ARG A 55 7.73 -2.43 -8.78
C ARG A 55 8.22 -1.87 -7.45
N ILE A 56 7.28 -1.52 -6.58
CA ILE A 56 7.63 -0.97 -5.28
C ILE A 56 8.41 -1.99 -4.46
N LEU A 57 7.98 -3.25 -4.53
CA LEU A 57 8.63 -4.31 -3.79
C LEU A 57 10.10 -4.43 -4.23
N GLU A 58 10.34 -4.36 -5.53
CA GLU A 58 11.69 -4.44 -6.03
C GLU A 58 12.51 -3.26 -5.53
N GLU A 59 11.92 -2.08 -5.51
CA GLU A 59 12.62 -0.91 -5.03
C GLU A 59 13.01 -1.07 -3.57
N ILE A 60 12.06 -1.57 -2.77
CA ILE A 60 12.30 -1.76 -1.36
C ILE A 60 13.42 -2.77 -1.13
N ARG A 61 13.40 -3.86 -1.85
CA ARG A 61 14.42 -4.88 -1.70
C ARG A 61 15.78 -4.38 -2.16
N ARG A 62 15.75 -3.52 -3.16
CA ARG A 62 17.00 -2.99 -3.66
C ARG A 62 17.63 -2.04 -2.66
N LYS A 63 16.80 -1.20 -2.02
CA LYS A 63 17.33 -0.30 -1.04
C LYS A 63 17.52 -0.92 0.31
N GLY A 64 16.51 -1.55 0.84
CA GLY A 64 16.58 -2.03 2.17
C GLY A 64 17.07 -3.42 2.29
N GLY A 65 16.84 -4.17 1.28
CA GLY A 65 17.17 -5.54 1.40
C GLY A 65 18.55 -5.79 1.90
N ARG A 66 19.40 -4.88 1.56
CA ARG A 66 20.60 -5.03 1.93
C ARG A 66 20.90 -4.74 3.22
N THR A 67 20.19 -4.30 3.84
CA THR A 67 20.48 -3.86 5.06
C THR A 67 20.74 -4.91 5.83
N PRO A 68 21.11 -5.50 6.09
CA PRO A 68 21.23 -6.52 6.90
C PRO A 68 21.91 -6.37 7.78
#